data_03995d3f243007a2b93d06809276e968
#
_entry.id   03995d3f243007a2b93d06809276e968
#
_cell.length_a   1.000
_cell.length_b   1.000
_cell.length_c   1.000
_cell.angle_alpha   90.00
_cell.angle_beta   90.00
_cell.angle_gamma   90.00
#
_symmetry.space_group_name_H-M   'P 1'
#
loop_
_entity.id
_entity.type
_entity.pdbx_description
1 polymer ?
#
loop_
_entity_poly.entity_id
_entity_poly.type
_entity_poly.pdbx_seq_one_letter_code
_entity_poly.pdbx_strand_id
1 'polypeptide(L)'
;MPRFGMVIDTKKCVGCMDCVVACQTENDVPQGFCKDWLVTEVTGTFPDLSMEIRSERCHHCDNPPCVYCCPTGASHVEDWGKTVQITADKCIGCKACLAACPYGARFTHPDGYADKCTFCMHRVEQDLDPHASPYAPHTAWTSAISATRRAASTSC
;
A
#
# COMPACT_ATOMS: atom_id res chain seq x y z
N MET A 1 7.29 9.41 -17.06
CA MET A 1 6.01 9.37 -16.32
C MET A 1 6.30 9.36 -14.83
N PRO A 2 5.52 10.03 -13.99
CA PRO A 2 5.76 10.03 -12.55
C PRO A 2 5.63 8.62 -11.99
N ARG A 3 6.43 8.31 -10.99
CA ARG A 3 6.31 7.10 -10.21
C ARG A 3 5.90 7.49 -8.79
N PHE A 4 4.85 6.86 -8.30
CA PHE A 4 4.38 7.11 -6.96
C PHE A 4 5.08 6.18 -5.96
N GLY A 5 5.43 6.74 -4.82
CA GLY A 5 6.00 6.04 -3.69
C GLY A 5 5.49 6.62 -2.39
N MET A 6 5.61 5.87 -1.33
CA MET A 6 5.18 6.26 0.01
C MET A 6 6.35 6.05 0.98
N VAL A 7 6.64 7.07 1.76
CA VAL A 7 7.68 7.02 2.78
C VAL A 7 7.02 6.99 4.16
N ILE A 8 7.44 6.06 4.99
CA ILE A 8 6.97 5.91 6.37
C ILE A 8 8.16 6.13 7.29
N ASP A 9 8.04 7.12 8.17
CA ASP A 9 9.04 7.36 9.22
C ASP A 9 8.70 6.51 10.45
N THR A 10 9.36 5.37 10.58
CA THR A 10 9.13 4.42 11.68
C THR A 10 9.47 4.99 13.04
N LYS A 11 10.35 5.99 13.11
CA LYS A 11 10.69 6.67 14.36
C LYS A 11 9.57 7.55 14.90
N LYS A 12 8.67 7.98 14.03
CA LYS A 12 7.50 8.80 14.39
C LYS A 12 6.24 7.96 14.56
N CYS A 13 6.26 6.71 14.13
CA CYS A 13 5.12 5.81 14.25
C CYS A 13 4.90 5.43 15.72
N VAL A 14 3.72 5.72 16.24
CA VAL A 14 3.31 5.40 17.62
C VAL A 14 2.34 4.21 17.70
N GLY A 15 2.02 3.58 16.57
CA GLY A 15 1.14 2.41 16.53
C GLY A 15 -0.34 2.71 16.80
N CYS A 16 -0.81 3.93 16.57
CA CYS A 16 -2.19 4.37 16.88
C CYS A 16 -3.27 3.71 16.01
N MET A 17 -2.90 3.04 14.91
CA MET A 17 -3.81 2.42 13.92
C MET A 17 -4.67 3.39 13.11
N ASP A 18 -4.54 4.70 13.23
CA ASP A 18 -5.34 5.68 12.48
C ASP A 18 -5.23 5.49 10.97
N CYS A 19 -4.02 5.17 10.47
CA CYS A 19 -3.80 4.85 9.05
C CYS A 19 -4.60 3.62 8.59
N VAL A 20 -4.71 2.60 9.45
CA VAL A 20 -5.47 1.37 9.16
C VAL A 20 -6.95 1.68 9.07
N VAL A 21 -7.49 2.39 10.08
CA VAL A 21 -8.91 2.78 10.13
C VAL A 21 -9.27 3.71 8.97
N ALA A 22 -8.43 4.71 8.71
CA ALA A 22 -8.62 5.62 7.58
C ALA A 22 -8.63 4.86 6.24
N CYS A 23 -7.71 3.90 6.05
CA CYS A 23 -7.68 3.07 4.86
C CYS A 23 -8.93 2.20 4.72
N GLN A 24 -9.42 1.62 5.82
CA GLN A 24 -10.63 0.81 5.83
C GLN A 24 -11.87 1.61 5.44
N THR A 25 -12.00 2.83 6.00
CA THR A 25 -13.13 3.72 5.72
C THR A 25 -13.13 4.23 4.28
N GLU A 26 -11.97 4.68 3.79
CA GLU A 26 -11.84 5.25 2.44
C GLU A 26 -12.03 4.21 1.33
N ASN A 27 -11.56 3.00 1.55
CA ASN A 27 -11.52 1.96 0.52
C ASN A 27 -12.59 0.88 0.71
N ASP A 28 -13.55 1.12 1.59
CA ASP A 28 -14.67 0.21 1.91
C ASP A 28 -14.19 -1.24 2.10
N VAL A 29 -13.15 -1.41 2.94
CA VAL A 29 -12.52 -2.72 3.13
C VAL A 29 -13.44 -3.62 3.94
N PRO A 30 -13.76 -4.84 3.46
CA PRO A 30 -14.66 -5.74 4.16
C PRO A 30 -14.18 -6.07 5.57
N GLN A 31 -15.13 -6.28 6.47
CA GLN A 31 -14.83 -6.65 7.86
C GLN A 31 -13.97 -7.94 7.94
N GLY A 32 -12.94 -7.89 8.76
CA GLY A 32 -11.99 -8.99 8.92
C GLY A 32 -10.81 -8.98 7.96
N PHE A 33 -10.76 -8.00 7.02
CA PHE A 33 -9.64 -7.81 6.10
C PHE A 33 -8.97 -6.45 6.32
N CYS A 34 -7.75 -6.30 5.82
CA CYS A 34 -7.03 -5.03 5.85
C CYS A 34 -6.17 -4.86 4.59
N LYS A 35 -6.07 -3.63 4.11
CA LYS A 35 -5.15 -3.21 3.03
C LYS A 35 -3.88 -2.57 3.58
N ASP A 36 -3.91 -2.20 4.85
CA ASP A 36 -2.83 -1.62 5.66
C ASP A 36 -2.87 -2.29 7.04
N TRP A 37 -1.72 -2.61 7.62
CA TRP A 37 -1.61 -3.22 8.94
C TRP A 37 -0.35 -2.76 9.66
N LEU A 38 -0.32 -2.91 10.97
CA LEU A 38 0.86 -2.61 11.78
C LEU A 38 1.67 -3.87 12.06
N VAL A 39 2.98 -3.73 11.97
CA VAL A 39 3.95 -4.72 12.41
C VAL A 39 4.73 -4.15 13.59
N THR A 40 4.80 -4.92 14.68
CA THR A 40 5.64 -4.61 15.84
C THR A 40 6.75 -5.63 15.89
N GLU A 41 7.97 -5.18 15.84
CA GLU A 41 9.17 -6.01 15.90
C GLU A 41 9.97 -5.67 17.16
N VAL A 42 10.21 -6.67 17.99
CA VAL A 42 11.00 -6.53 19.21
C VAL A 42 12.30 -7.28 19.03
N THR A 43 13.40 -6.58 19.24
CA THR A 43 14.77 -7.11 19.11
C THR A 43 15.57 -6.90 20.39
N GLY A 44 16.62 -7.70 20.56
CA GLY A 44 17.49 -7.65 21.74
C GLY A 44 17.09 -8.64 22.84
N THR A 45 17.77 -8.55 23.99
CA THR A 45 17.53 -9.35 25.18
C THR A 45 17.46 -8.44 26.40
N PHE A 46 16.60 -8.78 27.35
CA PHE A 46 16.51 -7.98 28.59
C PHE A 46 17.89 -7.83 29.27
N PRO A 47 18.30 -6.60 29.75
CA PRO A 47 17.51 -5.38 29.77
C PRO A 47 17.54 -4.53 28.46
N ASP A 48 18.34 -4.89 27.46
CA ASP A 48 18.58 -4.11 26.25
C ASP A 48 17.60 -4.53 25.14
N LEU A 49 16.34 -4.09 25.28
CA LEU A 49 15.29 -4.33 24.29
C LEU A 49 15.07 -3.10 23.41
N SER A 50 14.86 -3.33 22.13
CA SER A 50 14.41 -2.32 21.16
C SER A 50 13.12 -2.76 20.52
N MET A 51 12.19 -1.83 20.31
CA MET A 51 10.92 -2.06 19.65
C MET A 51 10.76 -1.10 18.48
N GLU A 52 10.43 -1.63 17.32
CA GLU A 52 10.06 -0.88 16.12
C GLU A 52 8.61 -1.17 15.75
N ILE A 53 7.86 -0.11 15.48
CA ILE A 53 6.49 -0.21 14.99
C ILE A 53 6.45 0.42 13.59
N ARG A 54 5.88 -0.29 12.62
CA ARG A 54 5.73 0.23 11.25
C ARG A 54 4.41 -0.20 10.64
N SER A 55 3.86 0.66 9.80
CA SER A 55 2.72 0.36 8.97
C SER A 55 3.19 -0.33 7.68
N GLU A 56 2.55 -1.45 7.33
CA GLU A 56 2.87 -2.26 6.16
C GLU A 56 1.67 -2.37 5.24
N ARG A 57 1.94 -2.49 3.95
CA ARG A 57 0.93 -2.63 2.89
C ARG A 57 1.56 -3.14 1.60
N CYS A 58 0.79 -3.13 0.49
CA CYS A 58 1.35 -3.42 -0.82
C CYS A 58 2.45 -2.43 -1.20
N HIS A 59 3.61 -2.94 -1.58
CA HIS A 59 4.79 -2.14 -1.95
C HIS A 59 4.75 -1.61 -3.38
N HIS A 60 3.72 -1.94 -4.17
CA HIS A 60 3.63 -1.56 -5.59
C HIS A 60 4.96 -1.76 -6.32
N CYS A 61 5.51 -2.99 -6.22
CA CYS A 61 6.86 -3.37 -6.64
C CYS A 61 7.18 -2.96 -8.08
N ASP A 62 8.45 -2.68 -8.37
CA ASP A 62 8.97 -2.44 -9.72
C ASP A 62 8.83 -3.67 -10.62
N ASN A 63 9.13 -4.82 -10.05
CA ASN A 63 9.07 -6.12 -10.69
C ASN A 63 8.04 -6.99 -9.95
N PRO A 64 6.71 -6.77 -10.19
CA PRO A 64 5.66 -7.34 -9.37
C PRO A 64 5.38 -8.81 -9.74
N PRO A 65 5.80 -9.81 -8.93
CA PRO A 65 5.55 -11.23 -9.23
C PRO A 65 4.07 -11.55 -9.35
N CYS A 66 3.24 -10.81 -8.61
CA CYS A 66 1.79 -10.94 -8.62
C CYS A 66 1.11 -10.48 -9.93
N VAL A 67 1.79 -9.72 -10.78
CA VAL A 67 1.35 -9.37 -12.13
C VAL A 67 1.73 -10.48 -13.09
N TYR A 68 2.97 -10.95 -13.01
CA TYR A 68 3.46 -12.00 -13.93
C TYR A 68 2.75 -13.34 -13.77
N CYS A 69 2.31 -13.68 -12.58
CA CYS A 69 1.59 -14.92 -12.34
C CYS A 69 0.08 -14.85 -12.65
N CYS A 70 -0.44 -13.66 -13.04
CA CYS A 70 -1.87 -13.49 -13.28
C CYS A 70 -2.27 -13.98 -14.68
N PRO A 71 -3.05 -15.08 -14.80
CA PRO A 71 -3.37 -15.67 -16.11
C PRO A 71 -4.33 -14.81 -16.92
N THR A 72 -5.13 -13.96 -16.28
CA THR A 72 -6.13 -13.13 -16.95
C THR A 72 -5.68 -11.68 -17.15
N GLY A 73 -4.50 -11.31 -16.64
CA GLY A 73 -4.05 -9.91 -16.63
C GLY A 73 -4.88 -9.00 -15.71
N ALA A 74 -5.72 -9.57 -14.82
CA ALA A 74 -6.47 -8.80 -13.85
C ALA A 74 -5.56 -7.99 -12.93
N SER A 75 -4.42 -8.58 -12.51
CA SER A 75 -3.36 -7.85 -11.80
C SER A 75 -2.40 -7.26 -12.84
N HIS A 76 -2.24 -5.94 -12.84
CA HIS A 76 -1.45 -5.20 -13.83
C HIS A 76 -0.73 -4.02 -13.19
N VAL A 77 0.20 -3.44 -13.92
CA VAL A 77 0.84 -2.17 -13.56
C VAL A 77 0.15 -1.04 -14.30
N GLU A 78 -0.33 -0.05 -13.58
CA GLU A 78 -0.92 1.14 -14.16
C GLU A 78 0.15 2.01 -14.82
N ASP A 79 -0.15 2.56 -16.01
CA ASP A 79 0.83 3.38 -16.74
C ASP A 79 1.12 4.69 -16.04
N TRP A 80 0.09 5.31 -15.48
CA TRP A 80 0.25 6.50 -14.67
C TRP A 80 0.59 6.13 -13.22
N GLY A 81 1.68 6.70 -12.69
CA GLY A 81 2.14 6.45 -11.33
C GLY A 81 2.82 5.11 -11.09
N LYS A 82 2.81 4.18 -12.07
CA LYS A 82 3.44 2.85 -12.00
C LYS A 82 3.02 2.04 -10.77
N THR A 83 1.77 2.17 -10.36
CA THR A 83 1.19 1.41 -9.26
C THR A 83 0.63 0.07 -9.75
N VAL A 84 0.72 -0.95 -8.91
CA VAL A 84 0.09 -2.25 -9.21
C VAL A 84 -1.39 -2.15 -8.88
N GLN A 85 -2.26 -2.50 -9.84
CA GLN A 85 -3.71 -2.49 -9.68
C GLN A 85 -4.34 -3.86 -9.94
N ILE A 86 -5.62 -4.00 -9.62
CA ILE A 86 -6.43 -5.19 -9.88
C ILE A 86 -7.75 -4.74 -10.50
N THR A 87 -8.09 -5.32 -11.66
CA THR A 87 -9.42 -5.19 -12.26
C THR A 87 -10.27 -6.36 -11.77
N ALA A 88 -11.24 -6.09 -10.91
CA ALA A 88 -12.07 -7.13 -10.27
C ALA A 88 -12.81 -8.00 -11.32
N ASP A 89 -13.40 -7.38 -12.33
CA ASP A 89 -14.17 -8.08 -13.37
C ASP A 89 -13.35 -9.08 -14.19
N LYS A 90 -12.03 -8.89 -14.27
CA LYS A 90 -11.11 -9.82 -14.96
C LYS A 90 -10.57 -10.91 -14.03
N CYS A 91 -10.79 -10.76 -12.73
CA CYS A 91 -10.23 -11.68 -11.74
C CYS A 91 -11.07 -12.95 -11.63
N ILE A 92 -10.45 -14.10 -11.85
CA ILE A 92 -11.09 -15.42 -11.71
C ILE A 92 -10.91 -16.05 -10.33
N GLY A 93 -10.37 -15.33 -9.36
CA GLY A 93 -10.19 -15.82 -7.97
C GLY A 93 -9.18 -16.95 -7.81
N CYS A 94 -8.26 -17.17 -8.75
CA CYS A 94 -7.32 -18.31 -8.75
C CYS A 94 -6.27 -18.25 -7.62
N LYS A 95 -6.15 -17.14 -6.89
CA LYS A 95 -5.24 -16.90 -5.75
C LYS A 95 -3.74 -16.99 -6.06
N ALA A 96 -3.32 -17.20 -7.31
CA ALA A 96 -1.90 -17.27 -7.67
C ALA A 96 -1.12 -16.04 -7.22
N CYS A 97 -1.71 -14.84 -7.35
CA CYS A 97 -1.09 -13.59 -6.93
C CYS A 97 -0.96 -13.42 -5.41
N LEU A 98 -1.78 -14.11 -4.61
CA LEU A 98 -1.64 -14.16 -3.16
C LEU A 98 -0.41 -14.98 -2.79
N ALA A 99 -0.26 -16.16 -3.39
CA ALA A 99 0.89 -17.04 -3.17
C ALA A 99 2.22 -16.43 -3.66
N ALA A 100 2.17 -15.65 -4.75
CA ALA A 100 3.33 -15.00 -5.33
C ALA A 100 3.80 -13.76 -4.56
N CYS A 101 2.99 -13.19 -3.66
CA CYS A 101 3.34 -11.98 -2.93
C CYS A 101 4.23 -12.29 -1.73
N PRO A 102 5.51 -11.86 -1.70
CA PRO A 102 6.40 -12.16 -0.58
C PRO A 102 6.03 -11.40 0.71
N TYR A 103 5.19 -10.36 0.58
CA TYR A 103 4.76 -9.51 1.71
C TYR A 103 3.40 -9.89 2.28
N GLY A 104 2.71 -10.89 1.70
CA GLY A 104 1.36 -11.23 2.12
C GLY A 104 0.33 -10.11 1.94
N ALA A 105 0.60 -9.12 1.08
CA ALA A 105 -0.17 -7.88 0.95
C ALA A 105 -1.43 -8.03 0.09
N ARG A 106 -1.97 -9.23 -0.05
CA ARG A 106 -3.17 -9.54 -0.84
C ARG A 106 -4.09 -10.46 -0.06
N PHE A 107 -5.37 -10.26 -0.22
CA PHE A 107 -6.40 -11.11 0.34
C PHE A 107 -7.46 -11.43 -0.73
N THR A 108 -8.33 -12.39 -0.44
CA THR A 108 -9.49 -12.67 -1.28
C THR A 108 -10.68 -11.88 -0.74
N HIS A 109 -11.22 -10.98 -1.57
CA HIS A 109 -12.44 -10.25 -1.25
C HIS A 109 -13.63 -11.23 -1.12
N PRO A 110 -14.64 -10.95 -0.28
CA PRO A 110 -15.85 -11.79 -0.18
C PRO A 110 -16.52 -12.07 -1.54
N ASP A 111 -16.45 -11.13 -2.47
CA ASP A 111 -16.99 -11.28 -3.85
C ASP A 111 -16.12 -12.17 -4.75
N GLY A 112 -15.05 -12.79 -4.22
CA GLY A 112 -14.27 -13.80 -4.91
C GLY A 112 -13.06 -13.30 -5.69
N TYR A 113 -12.83 -12.01 -5.82
CA TYR A 113 -11.63 -11.46 -6.47
C TYR A 113 -10.49 -11.23 -5.47
N ALA A 114 -9.26 -11.10 -5.96
CA ALA A 114 -8.12 -10.70 -5.14
C ALA A 114 -8.14 -9.18 -4.91
N ASP A 115 -7.87 -8.75 -3.67
CA ASP A 115 -7.79 -7.32 -3.35
C ASP A 115 -6.51 -6.97 -2.55
N LYS A 116 -6.17 -5.68 -2.51
CA LYS A 116 -4.99 -5.12 -1.85
C LYS A 116 -5.04 -3.59 -1.80
N CYS A 117 -4.03 -2.96 -1.19
CA CYS A 117 -3.83 -1.51 -1.28
C CYS A 117 -3.80 -1.03 -2.74
N THR A 118 -4.64 -0.05 -3.06
CA THR A 118 -4.76 0.57 -4.39
C THR A 118 -3.92 1.84 -4.54
N PHE A 119 -3.16 2.22 -3.50
CA PHE A 119 -2.50 3.54 -3.39
C PHE A 119 -3.52 4.70 -3.38
N CYS A 120 -4.77 4.44 -3.06
CA CYS A 120 -5.87 5.41 -3.16
C CYS A 120 -5.89 6.16 -4.50
N MET A 121 -5.74 5.44 -5.63
CA MET A 121 -5.59 6.05 -6.96
C MET A 121 -6.74 7.00 -7.28
N HIS A 122 -7.96 6.68 -6.86
CA HIS A 122 -9.14 7.55 -7.01
C HIS A 122 -8.98 8.94 -6.37
N ARG A 123 -8.13 9.07 -5.33
CA ARG A 123 -7.78 10.35 -4.70
C ARG A 123 -6.58 10.99 -5.40
N VAL A 124 -5.57 10.19 -5.66
CA VAL A 124 -4.31 10.66 -6.25
C VAL A 124 -4.53 11.24 -7.65
N GLU A 125 -5.46 10.70 -8.42
CA GLU A 125 -5.91 11.24 -9.72
C GLU A 125 -6.55 12.63 -9.60
N GLN A 126 -7.08 12.97 -8.43
CA GLN A 126 -7.65 14.27 -8.09
C GLN A 126 -6.66 15.21 -7.38
N ASP A 127 -5.37 14.91 -7.43
CA ASP A 127 -4.31 15.64 -6.74
C ASP A 127 -4.42 15.64 -5.19
N LEU A 128 -5.13 14.67 -4.63
CA LEU A 128 -5.26 14.46 -3.19
C LEU A 128 -4.26 13.39 -2.72
N ASP A 129 -3.77 13.54 -1.49
CA ASP A 129 -2.94 12.52 -0.86
C ASP A 129 -3.75 11.23 -0.56
N PRO A 130 -3.10 10.06 -0.54
CA PRO A 130 -3.72 8.84 -0.03
C PRO A 130 -4.33 9.05 1.35
N HIS A 131 -5.53 8.53 1.60
CA HIS A 131 -6.32 8.89 2.78
C HIS A 131 -5.61 8.58 4.11
N ALA A 132 -4.83 7.51 4.17
CA ALA A 132 -4.05 7.17 5.36
C ALA A 132 -2.95 8.18 5.70
N SER A 133 -2.49 9.00 4.72
CA SER A 133 -1.38 9.94 4.89
C SER A 133 -1.68 11.11 5.86
N PRO A 134 -2.82 11.83 5.76
CA PRO A 134 -3.10 12.97 6.64
C PRO A 134 -3.44 12.58 8.08
N TYR A 135 -3.81 11.33 8.33
CA TYR A 135 -4.18 10.86 9.67
C TYR A 135 -3.03 10.25 10.46
N ALA A 136 -1.89 10.04 9.83
CA ALA A 136 -0.71 9.59 10.56
C ALA A 136 -0.19 10.70 11.49
N PRO A 137 -0.09 10.46 12.82
CA PRO A 137 0.35 11.47 13.75
C PRO A 137 1.76 11.95 13.42
N HIS A 138 1.94 13.27 13.48
CA HIS A 138 3.23 13.95 13.31
C HIS A 138 3.98 13.67 12.01
N THR A 139 3.26 13.59 10.87
CA THR A 139 3.90 13.42 9.56
C THR A 139 4.77 12.16 9.43
N ALA A 140 4.40 11.06 10.11
CA ALA A 140 5.05 9.77 9.91
C ALA A 140 4.91 9.25 8.46
N TRP A 141 3.99 9.84 7.72
CA TRP A 141 3.74 9.58 6.32
C TRP A 141 4.03 10.82 5.48
N THR A 142 4.99 10.72 4.60
CA THR A 142 5.20 11.70 3.55
C THR A 142 4.91 11.03 2.21
N SER A 143 3.85 11.44 1.52
CA SER A 143 3.64 10.95 0.17
C SER A 143 4.76 11.49 -0.73
N ALA A 144 5.55 10.60 -1.32
CA ALA A 144 6.60 10.96 -2.26
C ALA A 144 6.06 11.53 -3.60
N ILE A 145 4.71 11.60 -3.74
CA ILE A 145 4.04 12.26 -4.87
C ILE A 145 4.55 13.70 -5.04
N SER A 146 4.79 14.41 -3.92
CA SER A 146 5.31 15.77 -3.93
C SER A 146 6.79 15.87 -4.36
N ALA A 147 7.61 14.86 -4.07
CA ALA A 147 9.03 14.86 -4.41
C ALA A 147 9.27 14.64 -5.91
N THR A 148 8.50 13.75 -6.55
CA THR A 148 8.64 13.47 -7.98
C THR A 148 8.07 14.60 -8.84
N ARG A 149 7.04 15.30 -8.39
CA ARG A 149 6.53 16.52 -9.07
C ARG A 149 7.48 17.70 -8.95
N ARG A 150 8.15 17.88 -7.80
CA ARG A 150 9.15 18.95 -7.63
C ARG A 150 10.38 18.75 -8.51
N ALA A 151 10.84 17.51 -8.69
CA ALA A 151 11.95 17.20 -9.58
C ALA A 151 11.62 17.45 -11.07
N ALA A 152 10.37 17.23 -11.48
CA ALA A 152 9.93 17.51 -12.85
C ALA A 152 9.71 19.01 -13.14
N SER A 153 9.48 19.84 -12.11
CA SER A 153 9.29 21.29 -12.25
C SER A 153 10.58 22.11 -12.17
N THR A 154 11.72 21.46 -11.80
CA THR A 154 13.01 22.15 -11.67
C THR A 154 13.95 21.92 -12.86
N SER A 155 13.50 21.19 -13.90
CA SER A 155 14.23 21.04 -15.15
C SER A 155 13.48 21.77 -16.28
N CYS A 156 13.51 23.09 -16.22
CA CYS A 156 13.35 24.02 -17.33
C CYS A 156 14.48 25.02 -17.26
#